data_337ef713438983907ad6c29c76666586
#
_entry.id   337ef713438983907ad6c29c76666586
#
_cell.length_a   1.000
_cell.length_b   1.000
_cell.length_c   1.000
_cell.angle_alpha   90.00
_cell.angle_beta   90.00
_cell.angle_gamma   90.00
#
_symmetry.space_group_name_H-M   'P 1'
#
loop_
_entity.id
_entity.type
_entity.pdbx_description
1 polymer ?
#
loop_
_entity_poly.entity_id
_entity_poly.type
_entity_poly.pdbx_seq_one_letter_code
_entity_poly.pdbx_strand_id
1 'polypeptide(L)'
;MDDNDLKHYTQEYFDSRPYVLTMLIDNYSELFTDAKENERSRTMGQIEHIIETFAEENRGLVKKLERDRYLAVVEERYMKKVIENRFPILNAIRAVDTGDRNNATMSIGVSPMSGSLHESESISRQALDMALGRGGDQVALRQKNGYEFFGGTGRGVEKRNKVRARIMANAITEVAGTCDNILIMGHRFADLDCLGAAIGMYAGLSTLGKPCYIVLDTEKSLAQPLYCHMLQEDKRYTEAFVTPAQGLDMVGRNTLLVVVDTHIPSILESREIYEACRNVIVIDHHRKMVEHIDNAIIFFHEPYASSASEMVAELVQYFKEGKLRISVS
;
A
#
# COMPACT_ATOMS: atom_id res chain seq x y z
N MET A 1 19.80 49.90 -15.95
CA MET A 1 19.85 48.43 -16.00
C MET A 1 19.61 48.05 -17.46
N ASP A 2 20.62 47.50 -18.13
CA ASP A 2 20.54 47.14 -19.53
C ASP A 2 19.52 45.96 -19.72
N ASP A 3 18.87 45.88 -20.87
CA ASP A 3 17.91 44.85 -21.19
C ASP A 3 18.52 43.43 -21.15
N ASN A 4 19.82 43.34 -21.41
CA ASN A 4 20.63 42.13 -21.25
C ASN A 4 20.84 41.73 -19.78
N ASP A 5 21.06 42.70 -18.89
CA ASP A 5 21.20 42.46 -17.46
C ASP A 5 19.88 41.90 -16.90
N LEU A 6 18.75 42.51 -17.30
CA LEU A 6 17.42 42.07 -16.85
C LEU A 6 17.11 40.63 -17.29
N LYS A 7 17.43 40.30 -18.54
CA LYS A 7 17.28 38.93 -19.06
C LYS A 7 18.15 37.91 -18.31
N HIS A 8 19.41 38.28 -18.04
CA HIS A 8 20.34 37.45 -17.31
C HIS A 8 19.84 37.17 -15.87
N TYR A 9 19.44 38.21 -15.12
CA TYR A 9 18.93 38.07 -13.77
C TYR A 9 17.60 37.28 -13.73
N THR A 10 16.76 37.49 -14.72
CA THR A 10 15.51 36.72 -14.85
C THR A 10 15.78 35.24 -15.08
N GLN A 11 16.72 34.91 -15.98
CA GLN A 11 17.09 33.52 -16.25
C GLN A 11 17.74 32.89 -15.01
N GLU A 12 18.65 33.57 -14.35
CA GLU A 12 19.30 33.08 -13.13
C GLU A 12 18.29 32.84 -12.00
N TYR A 13 17.30 33.71 -11.86
CA TYR A 13 16.20 33.53 -10.90
C TYR A 13 15.42 32.25 -11.16
N PHE A 14 15.05 31.94 -12.41
CA PHE A 14 14.34 30.74 -12.73
C PHE A 14 15.22 29.48 -12.60
N ASP A 15 16.47 29.55 -13.05
CA ASP A 15 17.39 28.42 -13.02
C ASP A 15 17.84 28.05 -11.59
N SER A 16 17.82 28.99 -10.66
CA SER A 16 18.15 28.78 -9.24
C SER A 16 16.95 28.33 -8.39
N ARG A 17 15.72 28.27 -8.94
CA ARG A 17 14.55 27.84 -8.20
C ARG A 17 14.72 26.38 -7.74
N PRO A 18 14.43 26.07 -6.47
CA PRO A 18 14.58 24.70 -5.99
C PRO A 18 13.45 23.78 -6.46
N TYR A 19 13.82 22.56 -6.74
CA TYR A 19 12.93 21.41 -6.72
C TYR A 19 13.09 20.69 -5.40
N VAL A 20 11.99 20.24 -4.83
CA VAL A 20 11.96 19.44 -3.61
C VAL A 20 11.59 18.01 -3.97
N LEU A 21 12.40 17.06 -3.53
CA LEU A 21 12.22 15.63 -3.77
C LEU A 21 12.05 14.90 -2.44
N THR A 22 10.94 14.19 -2.28
CA THR A 22 10.75 13.22 -1.20
C THR A 22 10.98 11.83 -1.76
N MET A 23 11.96 11.11 -1.23
CA MET A 23 12.37 9.79 -1.69
C MET A 23 12.06 8.73 -0.64
N LEU A 24 11.60 7.56 -1.06
CA LEU A 24 11.30 6.43 -0.19
C LEU A 24 11.87 5.14 -0.78
N ILE A 25 12.51 4.32 0.05
CA ILE A 25 12.86 2.94 -0.30
C ILE A 25 11.62 2.09 -0.10
N ASP A 26 11.01 1.62 -1.19
CA ASP A 26 9.67 1.02 -1.17
C ASP A 26 9.56 -0.25 -0.32
N ASN A 27 10.56 -1.12 -0.39
CA ASN A 27 10.55 -2.46 0.20
C ASN A 27 11.56 -2.62 1.35
N TYR A 28 11.82 -1.54 2.11
CA TYR A 28 12.84 -1.51 3.16
C TYR A 28 12.71 -2.66 4.17
N SER A 29 11.51 -2.91 4.67
CA SER A 29 11.29 -3.99 5.66
C SER A 29 11.56 -5.37 5.07
N GLU A 30 11.15 -5.60 3.82
CA GLU A 30 11.34 -6.88 3.13
C GLU A 30 12.81 -7.17 2.81
N LEU A 31 13.57 -6.12 2.44
CA LEU A 31 15.01 -6.24 2.17
C LEU A 31 15.79 -6.76 3.38
N PHE A 32 15.27 -6.55 4.60
CA PHE A 32 16.04 -6.78 5.83
C PHE A 32 15.39 -7.75 6.82
N THR A 33 14.24 -8.38 6.51
CA THR A 33 13.52 -9.29 7.42
C THR A 33 14.40 -10.44 7.90
N ASP A 34 15.18 -11.07 7.01
CA ASP A 34 16.07 -12.21 7.34
C ASP A 34 17.55 -11.88 7.12
N ALA A 35 17.91 -10.58 7.01
CA ALA A 35 19.26 -10.16 6.73
C ALA A 35 20.15 -10.19 7.98
N LYS A 36 21.37 -10.74 7.84
CA LYS A 36 22.39 -10.55 8.85
C LYS A 36 22.78 -9.08 8.92
N GLU A 37 23.17 -8.60 10.11
CA GLU A 37 23.51 -7.19 10.36
C GLU A 37 24.56 -6.64 9.38
N ASN A 38 25.58 -7.45 9.05
CA ASN A 38 26.61 -7.05 8.09
C ASN A 38 26.08 -6.88 6.66
N GLU A 39 25.14 -7.71 6.23
CA GLU A 39 24.52 -7.62 4.90
C GLU A 39 23.60 -6.41 4.83
N ARG A 40 22.82 -6.18 5.89
CA ARG A 40 21.97 -5.00 6.03
C ARG A 40 22.78 -3.71 5.92
N SER A 41 23.87 -3.62 6.71
CA SER A 41 24.75 -2.44 6.70
C SER A 41 25.38 -2.22 5.32
N ARG A 42 25.82 -3.29 4.64
CA ARG A 42 26.40 -3.23 3.29
C ARG A 42 25.38 -2.72 2.27
N THR A 43 24.21 -3.34 2.21
CA THR A 43 23.13 -2.96 1.26
C THR A 43 22.66 -1.53 1.49
N MET A 44 22.45 -1.14 2.75
CA MET A 44 22.09 0.25 3.08
C MET A 44 23.18 1.23 2.70
N GLY A 45 24.44 0.93 2.99
CA GLY A 45 25.56 1.78 2.60
C GLY A 45 25.65 2.00 1.08
N GLN A 46 25.33 0.99 0.28
CA GLN A 46 25.27 1.14 -1.18
C GLN A 46 24.10 2.03 -1.62
N ILE A 47 22.92 1.86 -1.04
CA ILE A 47 21.73 2.70 -1.32
C ILE A 47 22.00 4.16 -0.93
N GLU A 48 22.51 4.39 0.28
CA GLU A 48 22.85 5.72 0.76
C GLU A 48 23.90 6.41 -0.13
N HIS A 49 24.93 5.69 -0.52
CA HIS A 49 25.94 6.19 -1.43
C HIS A 49 25.36 6.62 -2.79
N ILE A 50 24.42 5.85 -3.34
CA ILE A 50 23.73 6.21 -4.60
C ILE A 50 22.91 7.51 -4.41
N ILE A 51 22.21 7.66 -3.30
CA ILE A 51 21.39 8.83 -3.01
C ILE A 51 22.29 10.08 -2.82
N GLU A 52 23.38 9.94 -2.07
CA GLU A 52 24.36 11.01 -1.86
C GLU A 52 25.04 11.41 -3.17
N THR A 53 25.50 10.44 -3.98
CA THR A 53 26.08 10.69 -5.31
C THR A 53 25.11 11.42 -6.23
N PHE A 54 23.83 11.01 -6.23
CA PHE A 54 22.79 11.74 -6.98
C PHE A 54 22.67 13.20 -6.56
N ALA A 55 22.69 13.49 -5.25
CA ALA A 55 22.63 14.85 -4.76
C ALA A 55 23.90 15.66 -5.15
N GLU A 56 25.09 15.09 -4.99
CA GLU A 56 26.36 15.72 -5.32
C GLU A 56 26.49 16.03 -6.82
N GLU A 57 26.21 15.08 -7.70
CA GLU A 57 26.25 15.25 -9.16
C GLU A 57 25.29 16.35 -9.64
N ASN A 58 24.18 16.55 -8.94
CA ASN A 58 23.19 17.58 -9.26
C ASN A 58 23.32 18.83 -8.37
N ARG A 59 24.46 19.00 -7.66
CA ARG A 59 24.74 20.11 -6.75
C ARG A 59 23.60 20.43 -5.79
N GLY A 60 22.88 19.38 -5.37
CA GLY A 60 21.79 19.46 -4.44
C GLY A 60 22.19 19.12 -3.02
N LEU A 61 21.25 19.21 -2.13
CA LEU A 61 21.36 18.78 -0.74
C LEU A 61 20.44 17.59 -0.52
N VAL A 62 20.90 16.62 0.27
CA VAL A 62 20.07 15.50 0.70
C VAL A 62 20.15 15.34 2.21
N LYS A 63 19.02 14.98 2.82
CA LYS A 63 18.93 14.66 4.25
C LYS A 63 18.11 13.40 4.45
N LYS A 64 18.64 12.47 5.20
CA LYS A 64 17.90 11.32 5.70
C LYS A 64 16.94 11.78 6.80
N LEU A 65 15.64 11.52 6.64
CA LEU A 65 14.61 11.87 7.60
C LEU A 65 14.27 10.68 8.52
N GLU A 66 14.10 9.50 7.91
CA GLU A 66 13.74 8.25 8.58
C GLU A 66 14.64 7.11 8.04
N ARG A 67 14.41 5.88 8.48
CA ARG A 67 15.21 4.72 8.06
C ARG A 67 15.20 4.49 6.55
N ASP A 68 14.07 4.78 5.91
CA ASP A 68 13.75 4.52 4.51
C ASP A 68 13.42 5.79 3.73
N ARG A 69 13.41 6.97 4.37
CA ARG A 69 12.94 8.22 3.76
C ARG A 69 14.02 9.30 3.75
N TYR A 70 14.12 9.97 2.60
CA TYR A 70 15.07 11.04 2.35
C TYR A 70 14.36 12.25 1.76
N LEU A 71 14.91 13.43 2.03
CA LEU A 71 14.50 14.70 1.42
C LEU A 71 15.71 15.27 0.67
N ALA A 72 15.51 15.63 -0.60
CA ALA A 72 16.52 16.32 -1.37
C ALA A 72 16.00 17.65 -1.93
N VAL A 73 16.92 18.59 -2.13
CA VAL A 73 16.64 19.87 -2.76
C VAL A 73 17.68 20.09 -3.86
N VAL A 74 17.22 20.34 -5.09
CA VAL A 74 18.06 20.49 -6.28
C VAL A 74 17.56 21.68 -7.08
N GLU A 75 18.47 22.54 -7.60
CA GLU A 75 18.08 23.68 -8.43
C GLU A 75 17.50 23.25 -9.79
N GLU A 76 16.61 24.05 -10.33
CA GLU A 76 15.93 23.79 -11.61
C GLU A 76 16.91 23.51 -12.75
N ARG A 77 18.05 24.25 -12.82
CA ARG A 77 19.07 24.07 -13.85
C ARG A 77 19.63 22.65 -13.91
N TYR A 78 19.74 21.96 -12.78
CA TYR A 78 20.23 20.57 -12.70
C TYR A 78 19.09 19.57 -12.86
N MET A 79 17.90 19.89 -12.33
CA MET A 79 16.72 19.03 -12.45
C MET A 79 16.27 18.83 -13.90
N LYS A 80 16.43 19.83 -14.77
CA LYS A 80 16.14 19.68 -16.20
C LYS A 80 16.83 18.46 -16.80
N LYS A 81 18.13 18.30 -16.53
CA LYS A 81 18.92 17.16 -17.01
C LYS A 81 18.49 15.83 -16.37
N VAL A 82 18.14 15.85 -15.10
CA VAL A 82 17.61 14.64 -14.39
C VAL A 82 16.31 14.18 -15.02
N ILE A 83 15.40 15.11 -15.33
CA ILE A 83 14.11 14.85 -15.96
C ILE A 83 14.31 14.31 -17.39
N GLU A 84 15.16 14.97 -18.20
CA GLU A 84 15.49 14.52 -19.56
C GLU A 84 16.06 13.08 -19.58
N ASN A 85 16.91 12.75 -18.60
CA ASN A 85 17.50 11.42 -18.44
C ASN A 85 16.57 10.44 -17.70
N ARG A 86 15.31 10.82 -17.45
CA ARG A 86 14.27 9.99 -16.85
C ARG A 86 14.67 9.37 -15.50
N PHE A 87 15.31 10.14 -14.64
CA PHE A 87 15.70 9.77 -13.27
C PHE A 87 16.55 8.50 -13.20
N PRO A 88 17.80 8.52 -13.64
CA PRO A 88 18.67 7.34 -13.67
C PRO A 88 18.93 6.71 -12.30
N ILE A 89 18.72 7.44 -11.21
CA ILE A 89 18.80 6.96 -9.83
C ILE A 89 17.94 5.69 -9.60
N LEU A 90 16.76 5.59 -10.21
CA LEU A 90 15.91 4.41 -10.07
C LEU A 90 16.61 3.13 -10.55
N ASN A 91 17.31 3.21 -11.68
CA ASN A 91 18.06 2.07 -12.21
C ASN A 91 19.28 1.74 -11.34
N ALA A 92 19.94 2.76 -10.79
CA ALA A 92 21.07 2.57 -9.88
C ALA A 92 20.63 1.83 -8.61
N ILE A 93 19.50 2.21 -8.03
CA ILE A 93 18.93 1.53 -6.84
C ILE A 93 18.54 0.08 -7.17
N ARG A 94 17.89 -0.17 -8.32
CA ARG A 94 17.54 -1.54 -8.73
C ARG A 94 18.76 -2.45 -8.96
N ALA A 95 19.91 -1.87 -9.26
CA ALA A 95 21.16 -2.59 -9.49
C ALA A 95 21.92 -2.93 -8.20
N VAL A 96 21.46 -2.46 -7.04
CA VAL A 96 22.07 -2.79 -5.74
C VAL A 96 22.01 -4.29 -5.49
N ASP A 97 23.17 -4.86 -5.16
CA ASP A 97 23.28 -6.28 -4.81
C ASP A 97 22.64 -6.55 -3.44
N THR A 98 21.50 -7.18 -3.45
CA THR A 98 20.73 -7.60 -2.27
C THR A 98 20.91 -9.09 -1.95
N GLY A 99 21.80 -9.81 -2.66
CA GLY A 99 21.93 -11.27 -2.61
C GLY A 99 20.75 -11.95 -3.31
N ASP A 100 20.30 -13.09 -2.76
CA ASP A 100 19.15 -13.85 -3.31
C ASP A 100 17.78 -13.22 -3.00
N ARG A 101 17.75 -11.97 -2.52
CA ARG A 101 16.54 -11.26 -2.10
C ARG A 101 15.95 -10.42 -3.24
N ASN A 102 14.76 -9.86 -2.96
CA ASN A 102 14.13 -8.89 -3.85
C ASN A 102 15.04 -7.68 -4.09
N ASN A 103 15.09 -7.18 -5.32
CA ASN A 103 15.86 -5.99 -5.65
C ASN A 103 15.34 -4.79 -4.84
N ALA A 104 16.25 -3.90 -4.45
CA ALA A 104 15.85 -2.63 -3.87
C ALA A 104 15.09 -1.80 -4.90
N THR A 105 14.02 -1.12 -4.49
CA THR A 105 13.27 -0.17 -5.31
C THR A 105 13.05 1.13 -4.55
N MET A 106 12.85 2.20 -5.30
CA MET A 106 12.66 3.54 -4.74
C MET A 106 11.54 4.28 -5.46
N SER A 107 10.69 4.94 -4.68
CA SER A 107 9.71 5.89 -5.18
C SER A 107 10.12 7.31 -4.83
N ILE A 108 9.87 8.25 -5.75
CA ILE A 108 10.26 9.66 -5.59
C ILE A 108 9.07 10.54 -5.95
N GLY A 109 8.68 11.40 -5.03
CA GLY A 109 7.77 12.51 -5.30
C GLY A 109 8.57 13.78 -5.55
N VAL A 110 8.27 14.51 -6.61
CA VAL A 110 8.99 15.70 -7.02
C VAL A 110 8.05 16.88 -7.17
N SER A 111 8.40 18.00 -6.54
CA SER A 111 7.70 19.28 -6.66
C SER A 111 8.66 20.38 -7.14
N PRO A 112 8.33 21.13 -8.21
CA PRO A 112 8.97 22.42 -8.43
C PRO A 112 8.60 23.38 -7.31
N MET A 113 9.36 24.48 -7.18
CA MET A 113 9.08 25.51 -6.17
C MET A 113 7.65 26.04 -6.31
N SER A 114 6.90 25.97 -5.20
CA SER A 114 5.53 26.48 -5.09
C SER A 114 5.44 27.31 -3.81
N GLY A 115 5.19 28.61 -3.92
CA GLY A 115 5.04 29.52 -2.78
C GLY A 115 6.21 29.48 -1.78
N SER A 116 6.38 28.39 -1.05
CA SER A 116 7.44 28.17 -0.08
C SER A 116 8.06 26.78 -0.19
N LEU A 117 9.23 26.58 0.46
CA LEU A 117 9.85 25.24 0.56
C LEU A 117 8.96 24.25 1.33
N HIS A 118 8.25 24.71 2.35
CA HIS A 118 7.30 23.90 3.10
C HIS A 118 6.13 23.41 2.24
N GLU A 119 5.57 24.32 1.42
CA GLU A 119 4.50 23.95 0.47
C GLU A 119 5.02 22.98 -0.59
N SER A 120 6.21 23.23 -1.13
CA SER A 120 6.84 22.36 -2.12
C SER A 120 7.14 20.95 -1.54
N GLU A 121 7.53 20.87 -0.27
CA GLU A 121 7.72 19.60 0.42
C GLU A 121 6.41 18.86 0.61
N SER A 122 5.33 19.54 1.00
CA SER A 122 4.00 18.93 1.11
C SER A 122 3.52 18.40 -0.25
N ILE A 123 3.72 19.14 -1.33
CA ILE A 123 3.38 18.72 -2.70
C ILE A 123 4.25 17.52 -3.13
N SER A 124 5.55 17.52 -2.79
CA SER A 124 6.42 16.38 -3.11
C SER A 124 6.00 15.10 -2.38
N ARG A 125 5.49 15.18 -1.15
CA ARG A 125 4.89 14.03 -0.44
C ARG A 125 3.63 13.53 -1.15
N GLN A 126 2.73 14.43 -1.55
CA GLN A 126 1.54 14.03 -2.31
C GLN A 126 1.94 13.36 -3.65
N ALA A 127 2.97 13.87 -4.31
CA ALA A 127 3.52 13.25 -5.51
C ALA A 127 4.09 11.86 -5.22
N LEU A 128 4.78 11.68 -4.09
CA LEU A 128 5.26 10.37 -3.66
C LEU A 128 4.09 9.41 -3.42
N ASP A 129 3.02 9.84 -2.76
CA ASP A 129 1.82 9.03 -2.56
C ASP A 129 1.21 8.59 -3.89
N MET A 130 1.21 9.46 -4.91
CA MET A 130 0.79 9.11 -6.27
C MET A 130 1.70 8.07 -6.93
N ALA A 131 3.01 8.13 -6.72
CA ALA A 131 3.95 7.11 -7.21
C ALA A 131 3.71 5.76 -6.53
N LEU A 132 3.51 5.77 -5.22
CA LEU A 132 3.24 4.58 -4.41
C LEU A 132 1.90 3.93 -4.78
N GLY A 133 0.83 4.75 -4.93
CA GLY A 133 -0.49 4.29 -5.36
C GLY A 133 -0.51 3.65 -6.75
N ARG A 134 0.53 3.87 -7.58
CA ARG A 134 0.72 3.21 -8.88
C ARG A 134 1.65 2.00 -8.82
N GLY A 135 2.00 1.55 -7.62
CA GLY A 135 2.81 0.36 -7.39
C GLY A 135 4.29 0.62 -7.08
N GLY A 136 4.69 1.85 -6.85
CA GLY A 136 6.06 2.22 -6.50
C GLY A 136 7.08 2.08 -7.64
N ASP A 137 8.38 2.10 -7.30
CA ASP A 137 9.51 1.97 -8.23
C ASP A 137 9.48 3.01 -9.37
N GLN A 138 9.05 4.24 -9.06
CA GLN A 138 8.84 5.30 -10.03
C GLN A 138 8.95 6.70 -9.40
N VAL A 139 9.04 7.69 -10.27
CA VAL A 139 8.98 9.10 -9.91
C VAL A 139 7.64 9.67 -10.34
N ALA A 140 6.99 10.43 -9.47
CA ALA A 140 5.88 11.31 -9.82
C ALA A 140 6.34 12.77 -9.70
N LEU A 141 6.36 13.48 -10.81
CA LEU A 141 6.68 14.91 -10.90
C LEU A 141 5.39 15.73 -10.97
N ARG A 142 5.20 16.65 -10.03
CA ARG A 142 4.07 17.58 -10.05
C ARG A 142 4.19 18.53 -11.23
N GLN A 143 3.17 18.57 -12.06
CA GLN A 143 2.99 19.49 -13.17
C GLN A 143 1.82 20.46 -12.89
N LYS A 144 1.67 21.51 -13.69
CA LYS A 144 0.55 22.46 -13.57
C LYS A 144 -0.81 21.77 -13.55
N ASN A 145 -1.00 20.74 -14.40
CA ASN A 145 -2.26 20.02 -14.58
C ASN A 145 -2.10 18.53 -14.28
N GLY A 146 -1.63 18.17 -13.08
CA GLY A 146 -1.53 16.76 -12.68
C GLY A 146 -0.11 16.30 -12.39
N TYR A 147 0.21 15.07 -12.76
CA TYR A 147 1.51 14.44 -12.50
C TYR A 147 2.07 13.82 -13.77
N GLU A 148 3.38 13.93 -13.95
CA GLU A 148 4.14 13.19 -14.93
C GLU A 148 4.91 12.07 -14.24
N PHE A 149 4.92 10.86 -14.84
CA PHE A 149 5.51 9.68 -14.23
C PHE A 149 6.71 9.18 -15.02
N PHE A 150 7.79 8.80 -14.30
CA PHE A 150 9.01 8.25 -14.85
C PHE A 150 9.36 6.93 -14.15
N GLY A 151 9.86 5.96 -14.85
CA GLY A 151 10.07 4.61 -14.32
C GLY A 151 8.78 3.82 -14.33
N GLY A 152 8.60 2.94 -13.36
CA GLY A 152 7.39 2.14 -13.26
C GLY A 152 7.15 1.31 -14.52
N THR A 153 8.10 0.45 -14.89
CA THR A 153 7.82 -0.56 -15.90
C THR A 153 6.85 -1.57 -15.27
N GLY A 154 5.57 -1.21 -15.25
CA GLY A 154 4.48 -1.86 -14.51
C GLY A 154 4.29 -3.37 -14.70
N ARG A 155 5.14 -4.02 -15.49
CA ARG A 155 5.18 -5.47 -15.63
C ARG A 155 5.91 -6.19 -14.47
N GLY A 156 6.81 -5.53 -13.75
CA GLY A 156 7.57 -6.14 -12.65
C GLY A 156 6.82 -6.10 -11.32
N VAL A 157 6.25 -4.97 -10.98
CA VAL A 157 5.47 -4.76 -9.74
C VAL A 157 4.13 -5.48 -9.83
N GLU A 158 3.41 -5.31 -10.93
CA GLU A 158 2.16 -6.03 -11.20
C GLU A 158 2.35 -7.56 -11.18
N LYS A 159 3.47 -8.07 -11.71
CA LYS A 159 3.78 -9.50 -11.67
C LYS A 159 4.13 -9.98 -10.26
N ARG A 160 4.79 -9.15 -9.43
CA ARG A 160 5.10 -9.48 -8.02
C ARG A 160 3.85 -9.47 -7.16
N ASN A 161 3.00 -8.45 -7.27
CA ASN A 161 1.74 -8.38 -6.54
C ASN A 161 0.86 -9.58 -6.88
N LYS A 162 0.73 -9.95 -8.14
CA LYS A 162 -0.02 -11.15 -8.57
C LYS A 162 0.55 -12.45 -8.02
N VAL A 163 1.87 -12.61 -7.98
CA VAL A 163 2.50 -13.82 -7.40
C VAL A 163 2.26 -13.86 -5.90
N ARG A 164 2.43 -12.74 -5.20
CA ARG A 164 2.19 -12.63 -3.75
C ARG A 164 0.73 -12.85 -3.41
N ALA A 165 -0.20 -12.21 -4.12
CA ALA A 165 -1.63 -12.41 -3.96
C ALA A 165 -2.03 -13.88 -4.18
N ARG A 166 -1.47 -14.56 -5.18
CA ARG A 166 -1.69 -15.99 -5.42
C ARG A 166 -1.19 -16.86 -4.27
N ILE A 167 0.01 -16.59 -3.75
CA ILE A 167 0.57 -17.33 -2.61
C ILE A 167 -0.31 -17.12 -1.37
N MET A 168 -0.71 -15.87 -1.09
CA MET A 168 -1.58 -15.55 0.04
C MET A 168 -2.96 -16.19 -0.11
N ALA A 169 -3.58 -16.12 -1.28
CA ALA A 169 -4.87 -16.75 -1.55
C ALA A 169 -4.83 -18.27 -1.34
N ASN A 170 -3.75 -18.92 -1.77
CA ASN A 170 -3.55 -20.35 -1.54
C ASN A 170 -3.40 -20.66 -0.04
N ALA A 171 -2.59 -19.89 0.69
CA ALA A 171 -2.41 -20.05 2.14
C ALA A 171 -3.73 -19.83 2.90
N ILE A 172 -4.49 -18.79 2.54
CA ILE A 172 -5.80 -18.50 3.12
C ILE A 172 -6.77 -19.65 2.83
N THR A 173 -6.78 -20.19 1.61
CA THR A 173 -7.61 -21.31 1.21
C THR A 173 -7.28 -22.58 2.00
N GLU A 174 -5.99 -22.86 2.23
CA GLU A 174 -5.53 -23.99 3.03
C GLU A 174 -5.99 -23.89 4.47
N VAL A 175 -5.78 -22.73 5.11
CA VAL A 175 -6.24 -22.50 6.50
C VAL A 175 -7.77 -22.59 6.58
N ALA A 176 -8.51 -21.92 5.68
CA ALA A 176 -9.97 -21.97 5.62
C ALA A 176 -10.49 -23.40 5.41
N GLY A 177 -9.77 -24.20 4.62
CA GLY A 177 -10.10 -25.62 4.38
C GLY A 177 -10.08 -26.48 5.63
N THR A 178 -9.29 -26.15 6.63
CA THR A 178 -9.18 -26.89 7.90
C THR A 178 -10.19 -26.44 8.97
N CYS A 179 -10.82 -25.26 8.79
CA CYS A 179 -11.75 -24.69 9.75
C CYS A 179 -13.19 -25.17 9.52
N ASP A 180 -14.04 -25.08 10.54
CA ASP A 180 -15.44 -25.55 10.49
C ASP A 180 -16.35 -24.48 9.87
N ASN A 181 -16.12 -23.22 10.21
CA ASN A 181 -16.84 -22.04 9.69
C ASN A 181 -15.91 -20.83 9.61
N ILE A 182 -16.35 -19.81 8.90
CA ILE A 182 -15.58 -18.59 8.61
C ILE A 182 -16.43 -17.38 9.01
N LEU A 183 -15.87 -16.52 9.83
CA LEU A 183 -16.41 -15.20 10.15
C LEU A 183 -15.48 -14.13 9.54
N ILE A 184 -16.07 -13.14 8.91
CA ILE A 184 -15.36 -12.00 8.30
C ILE A 184 -15.84 -10.74 8.99
N MET A 185 -14.94 -9.92 9.49
CA MET A 185 -15.29 -8.61 10.06
C MET A 185 -14.19 -7.59 9.80
N GLY A 186 -14.53 -6.33 9.86
CA GLY A 186 -13.56 -5.23 9.82
C GLY A 186 -13.62 -4.37 11.07
N HIS A 187 -13.48 -3.06 10.88
CA HIS A 187 -13.60 -2.10 11.97
C HIS A 187 -15.06 -1.70 12.20
N ARG A 188 -15.38 -1.33 13.45
CA ARG A 188 -16.68 -0.69 13.79
C ARG A 188 -16.82 0.60 12.98
N PHE A 189 -18.02 0.96 12.60
CA PHE A 189 -18.30 2.02 11.63
C PHE A 189 -17.74 1.70 10.22
N ALA A 190 -17.90 0.43 9.80
CA ALA A 190 -17.43 -0.04 8.51
C ALA A 190 -17.77 0.96 7.38
N ASP A 191 -16.77 1.42 6.70
CA ASP A 191 -16.88 2.28 5.51
C ASP A 191 -16.95 1.46 4.21
N LEU A 192 -16.87 2.12 3.06
CA LEU A 192 -16.95 1.45 1.76
C LEU A 192 -15.79 0.49 1.50
N ASP A 193 -14.59 0.80 2.00
CA ASP A 193 -13.42 -0.06 1.83
C ASP A 193 -13.54 -1.31 2.69
N CYS A 194 -13.82 -1.12 3.95
CA CYS A 194 -14.04 -2.21 4.91
C CYS A 194 -15.14 -3.17 4.43
N LEU A 195 -16.32 -2.64 4.07
CA LEU A 195 -17.43 -3.47 3.61
C LEU A 195 -17.15 -4.13 2.26
N GLY A 196 -16.52 -3.42 1.32
CA GLY A 196 -16.11 -3.95 0.02
C GLY A 196 -15.13 -5.11 0.16
N ALA A 197 -14.12 -4.96 1.02
CA ALA A 197 -13.16 -6.01 1.35
C ALA A 197 -13.84 -7.24 1.98
N ALA A 198 -14.77 -7.02 2.92
CA ALA A 198 -15.52 -8.11 3.56
C ALA A 198 -16.39 -8.88 2.56
N ILE A 199 -17.11 -8.18 1.67
CA ILE A 199 -17.92 -8.80 0.61
C ILE A 199 -17.04 -9.58 -0.36
N GLY A 200 -15.90 -9.04 -0.77
CA GLY A 200 -14.95 -9.73 -1.64
C GLY A 200 -14.42 -11.01 -1.02
N MET A 201 -14.00 -11.00 0.24
CA MET A 201 -13.55 -12.18 0.97
C MET A 201 -14.67 -13.21 1.12
N TYR A 202 -15.90 -12.77 1.44
CA TYR A 202 -17.07 -13.65 1.48
C TYR A 202 -17.31 -14.34 0.12
N ALA A 203 -17.29 -13.57 -0.97
CA ALA A 203 -17.49 -14.10 -2.32
C ALA A 203 -16.45 -15.19 -2.68
N GLY A 204 -15.18 -14.97 -2.27
CA GLY A 204 -14.12 -15.94 -2.48
C GLY A 204 -14.25 -17.19 -1.57
N LEU A 205 -14.36 -16.98 -0.26
CA LEU A 205 -14.31 -18.07 0.73
C LEU A 205 -15.59 -18.91 0.77
N SER A 206 -16.76 -18.35 0.47
CA SER A 206 -18.01 -19.12 0.38
C SER A 206 -17.97 -20.19 -0.70
N THR A 207 -17.10 -20.05 -1.73
CA THR A 207 -16.90 -21.10 -2.75
C THR A 207 -16.27 -22.38 -2.21
N LEU A 208 -15.69 -22.35 -1.02
CA LEU A 208 -15.11 -23.52 -0.36
C LEU A 208 -16.17 -24.47 0.21
N GLY A 209 -17.46 -24.10 0.16
CA GLY A 209 -18.57 -24.92 0.64
C GLY A 209 -18.67 -25.01 2.16
N LYS A 210 -18.09 -24.05 2.87
CA LYS A 210 -18.17 -23.92 4.33
C LYS A 210 -19.10 -22.78 4.74
N PRO A 211 -19.74 -22.87 5.92
CA PRO A 211 -20.48 -21.74 6.48
C PRO A 211 -19.57 -20.53 6.57
N CYS A 212 -19.96 -19.43 5.92
CA CYS A 212 -19.19 -18.19 5.84
C CYS A 212 -20.13 -17.01 6.05
N TYR A 213 -19.77 -16.09 6.93
CA TYR A 213 -20.62 -14.97 7.32
C TYR A 213 -19.80 -13.68 7.46
N ILE A 214 -20.45 -12.55 7.18
CA ILE A 214 -19.92 -11.20 7.41
C ILE A 214 -20.56 -10.66 8.69
N VAL A 215 -19.75 -10.37 9.69
CA VAL A 215 -20.18 -9.77 10.94
C VAL A 215 -20.24 -8.26 10.77
N LEU A 216 -21.41 -7.67 10.89
CA LEU A 216 -21.62 -6.23 10.67
C LEU A 216 -22.77 -5.72 11.54
N ASP A 217 -22.52 -4.62 12.26
CA ASP A 217 -23.59 -3.80 12.87
C ASP A 217 -24.10 -2.81 11.80
N THR A 218 -25.19 -3.20 11.15
CA THR A 218 -25.75 -2.42 10.02
C THR A 218 -26.27 -1.05 10.43
N GLU A 219 -26.60 -0.83 11.71
CA GLU A 219 -27.04 0.48 12.21
C GLU A 219 -25.89 1.47 12.36
N LYS A 220 -24.67 0.97 12.59
CA LYS A 220 -23.49 1.78 12.79
C LYS A 220 -22.61 1.92 11.55
N SER A 221 -22.83 1.09 10.54
CA SER A 221 -22.04 1.12 9.31
C SER A 221 -22.21 2.43 8.54
N LEU A 222 -21.09 3.00 8.09
CA LEU A 222 -21.05 4.16 7.20
C LEU A 222 -21.31 3.78 5.74
N ALA A 223 -21.25 2.48 5.42
CA ALA A 223 -21.48 1.93 4.09
C ALA A 223 -22.91 1.38 3.88
N GLN A 224 -23.88 1.91 4.60
CA GLN A 224 -25.28 1.48 4.49
C GLN A 224 -25.85 1.47 3.06
N PRO A 225 -25.55 2.46 2.18
CA PRO A 225 -26.02 2.41 0.80
C PRO A 225 -25.51 1.20 0.04
N LEU A 226 -24.23 0.81 0.22
CA LEU A 226 -23.66 -0.38 -0.41
C LEU A 226 -24.32 -1.64 0.14
N TYR A 227 -24.49 -1.74 1.46
CA TYR A 227 -25.19 -2.87 2.08
C TYR A 227 -26.61 -3.05 1.52
N CYS A 228 -27.42 -1.98 1.46
CA CYS A 228 -28.76 -2.03 0.91
C CYS A 228 -28.78 -2.45 -0.57
N HIS A 229 -27.83 -1.94 -1.36
CA HIS A 229 -27.70 -2.30 -2.77
C HIS A 229 -27.39 -3.79 -2.94
N MET A 230 -26.43 -4.31 -2.20
CA MET A 230 -26.06 -5.73 -2.26
C MET A 230 -27.22 -6.68 -1.93
N LEU A 231 -28.06 -6.33 -0.94
CA LEU A 231 -29.24 -7.12 -0.61
C LEU A 231 -30.30 -7.15 -1.71
N GLN A 232 -30.37 -6.07 -2.51
CA GLN A 232 -31.32 -5.98 -3.64
C GLN A 232 -30.83 -6.76 -4.86
N GLU A 233 -29.55 -6.73 -5.13
CA GLU A 233 -28.93 -7.35 -6.30
C GLU A 233 -28.87 -8.88 -6.20
N ASP A 234 -28.58 -9.40 -5.02
CA ASP A 234 -28.38 -10.85 -4.85
C ASP A 234 -28.85 -11.37 -3.48
N LYS A 235 -29.86 -12.20 -3.51
CA LYS A 235 -30.47 -12.81 -2.30
C LYS A 235 -29.47 -13.64 -1.47
N ARG A 236 -28.34 -14.08 -2.05
CA ARG A 236 -27.30 -14.81 -1.31
C ARG A 236 -26.72 -13.97 -0.17
N TYR A 237 -26.68 -12.65 -0.34
CA TYR A 237 -26.18 -11.74 0.69
C TYR A 237 -27.15 -11.54 1.85
N THR A 238 -28.44 -11.87 1.70
CA THR A 238 -29.42 -11.75 2.81
C THR A 238 -29.07 -12.66 3.99
N GLU A 239 -28.50 -13.83 3.73
CA GLU A 239 -28.09 -14.79 4.76
C GLU A 239 -26.59 -14.66 5.11
N ALA A 240 -25.85 -13.86 4.38
CA ALA A 240 -24.42 -13.70 4.58
C ALA A 240 -24.08 -12.77 5.76
N PHE A 241 -24.93 -11.78 6.04
CA PHE A 241 -24.68 -10.81 7.09
C PHE A 241 -25.31 -11.27 8.41
N VAL A 242 -24.50 -11.19 9.47
CA VAL A 242 -24.88 -11.49 10.83
C VAL A 242 -24.50 -10.37 11.78
N THR A 243 -25.28 -10.16 12.81
CA THR A 243 -24.93 -9.18 13.86
C THR A 243 -23.74 -9.67 14.69
N PRO A 244 -23.01 -8.78 15.41
CA PRO A 244 -21.96 -9.19 16.32
C PRO A 244 -22.40 -10.24 17.35
N ALA A 245 -23.62 -10.16 17.89
CA ALA A 245 -24.16 -11.14 18.82
C ALA A 245 -24.34 -12.51 18.16
N GLN A 246 -24.96 -12.55 16.98
CA GLN A 246 -25.12 -13.80 16.22
C GLN A 246 -23.76 -14.41 15.82
N GLY A 247 -22.81 -13.55 15.40
CA GLY A 247 -21.45 -13.98 15.07
C GLY A 247 -20.75 -14.62 16.27
N LEU A 248 -20.90 -14.05 17.46
CA LEU A 248 -20.32 -14.60 18.70
C LEU A 248 -20.89 -15.99 19.03
N ASP A 249 -22.21 -16.17 18.87
CA ASP A 249 -22.86 -17.48 19.07
C ASP A 249 -22.37 -18.56 18.07
N MET A 250 -21.83 -18.14 16.91
CA MET A 250 -21.29 -19.04 15.89
C MET A 250 -19.82 -19.42 16.11
N VAL A 251 -19.14 -18.80 17.08
CA VAL A 251 -17.73 -19.10 17.35
C VAL A 251 -17.59 -20.49 17.97
N GLY A 252 -16.90 -21.37 17.28
CA GLY A 252 -16.52 -22.72 17.72
C GLY A 252 -15.01 -22.86 17.94
N ARG A 253 -14.58 -24.05 18.29
CA ARG A 253 -13.16 -24.34 18.56
C ARG A 253 -12.26 -24.12 17.34
N ASN A 254 -12.81 -24.28 16.15
CA ASN A 254 -12.08 -24.24 14.90
C ASN A 254 -12.71 -23.22 13.91
N THR A 255 -13.19 -22.10 14.44
CA THR A 255 -13.67 -20.97 13.64
C THR A 255 -12.48 -20.19 13.09
N LEU A 256 -12.51 -19.85 11.82
CA LEU A 256 -11.61 -18.89 11.20
C LEU A 256 -12.21 -17.50 11.27
N LEU A 257 -11.47 -16.56 11.83
CA LEU A 257 -11.77 -15.14 11.76
C LEU A 257 -10.89 -14.46 10.71
N VAL A 258 -11.50 -13.81 9.74
CA VAL A 258 -10.82 -12.97 8.75
C VAL A 258 -11.13 -11.52 9.09
N VAL A 259 -10.09 -10.79 9.48
CA VAL A 259 -10.16 -9.36 9.76
C VAL A 259 -9.72 -8.60 8.52
N VAL A 260 -10.53 -7.66 8.06
CA VAL A 260 -10.26 -6.83 6.88
C VAL A 260 -10.22 -5.35 7.26
N ASP A 261 -9.39 -4.60 6.57
CA ASP A 261 -9.29 -3.13 6.65
C ASP A 261 -8.98 -2.56 8.03
N THR A 262 -8.44 -3.40 8.89
CA THR A 262 -7.84 -2.99 10.17
C THR A 262 -6.99 -4.10 10.75
N HIS A 263 -6.04 -3.71 11.58
CA HIS A 263 -5.24 -4.64 12.40
C HIS A 263 -5.26 -4.28 13.88
N ILE A 264 -6.12 -3.36 14.29
CA ILE A 264 -6.17 -2.79 15.64
C ILE A 264 -7.32 -3.43 16.43
N PRO A 265 -7.04 -4.20 17.51
CA PRO A 265 -8.06 -4.89 18.28
C PRO A 265 -9.14 -3.98 18.88
N SER A 266 -8.77 -2.76 19.30
CA SER A 266 -9.71 -1.83 19.97
C SER A 266 -10.75 -1.21 19.06
N ILE A 267 -10.60 -1.27 17.74
CA ILE A 267 -11.56 -0.73 16.78
C ILE A 267 -12.30 -1.80 15.96
N LEU A 268 -12.07 -3.08 16.22
CA LEU A 268 -12.80 -4.17 15.56
C LEU A 268 -14.31 -4.05 15.75
N GLU A 269 -15.06 -4.60 14.79
CA GLU A 269 -16.52 -4.69 14.86
C GLU A 269 -16.97 -5.42 16.12
N SER A 270 -16.32 -6.52 16.49
CA SER A 270 -16.49 -7.21 17.79
C SER A 270 -15.16 -7.70 18.32
N ARG A 271 -14.75 -7.14 19.44
CA ARG A 271 -13.57 -7.58 20.17
C ARG A 271 -13.78 -8.96 20.81
N GLU A 272 -15.00 -9.24 21.24
CA GLU A 272 -15.38 -10.51 21.87
C GLU A 272 -15.19 -11.68 20.90
N ILE A 273 -15.59 -11.53 19.62
CA ILE A 273 -15.37 -12.53 18.58
C ILE A 273 -13.87 -12.74 18.37
N TYR A 274 -13.09 -11.67 18.29
CA TYR A 274 -11.64 -11.78 18.13
C TYR A 274 -10.98 -12.53 19.28
N GLU A 275 -11.32 -12.20 20.53
CA GLU A 275 -10.77 -12.85 21.73
C GLU A 275 -11.19 -14.34 21.84
N ALA A 276 -12.36 -14.71 21.29
CA ALA A 276 -12.85 -16.07 21.27
C ALA A 276 -12.25 -16.94 20.16
N CYS A 277 -11.75 -16.31 19.05
CA CYS A 277 -11.19 -17.02 17.91
C CYS A 277 -9.70 -17.30 18.08
N ARG A 278 -9.27 -18.54 17.74
CA ARG A 278 -7.84 -18.93 17.75
C ARG A 278 -7.18 -18.77 16.39
N ASN A 279 -7.95 -18.95 15.33
CA ASN A 279 -7.45 -18.86 13.95
C ASN A 279 -7.83 -17.48 13.41
N VAL A 280 -6.86 -16.59 13.28
CA VAL A 280 -7.07 -15.20 12.83
C VAL A 280 -6.21 -14.94 11.59
N ILE A 281 -6.83 -14.35 10.58
CA ILE A 281 -6.16 -13.81 9.38
C ILE A 281 -6.45 -12.32 9.35
N VAL A 282 -5.43 -11.52 9.04
CA VAL A 282 -5.55 -10.06 8.88
C VAL A 282 -5.18 -9.68 7.45
N ILE A 283 -6.02 -8.85 6.81
CA ILE A 283 -5.80 -8.25 5.49
C ILE A 283 -5.98 -6.75 5.64
N ASP A 284 -4.90 -5.99 5.59
CA ASP A 284 -4.96 -4.55 5.90
C ASP A 284 -3.89 -3.76 5.15
N HIS A 285 -4.20 -2.49 4.85
CA HIS A 285 -3.31 -1.57 4.17
C HIS A 285 -2.88 -0.37 5.04
N HIS A 286 -3.46 -0.20 6.22
CA HIS A 286 -3.13 0.89 7.12
C HIS A 286 -1.70 0.77 7.68
N ARG A 287 -1.06 1.90 7.99
CA ARG A 287 0.25 1.88 8.66
C ARG A 287 0.19 1.11 9.96
N LYS A 288 1.16 0.21 10.17
CA LYS A 288 1.22 -0.63 11.36
C LYS A 288 1.33 0.23 12.61
N MET A 289 0.36 0.05 13.52
CA MET A 289 0.30 0.75 14.80
C MET A 289 0.99 -0.05 15.90
N VAL A 290 1.27 0.59 17.04
CA VAL A 290 1.85 -0.06 18.24
C VAL A 290 0.90 -1.15 18.74
N GLU A 291 -0.41 -0.81 18.85
CA GLU A 291 -1.46 -1.79 19.13
C GLU A 291 -1.84 -2.48 17.82
N HIS A 292 -1.63 -3.78 17.72
CA HIS A 292 -2.01 -4.56 16.55
C HIS A 292 -2.25 -6.02 16.92
N ILE A 293 -2.97 -6.73 16.05
CA ILE A 293 -3.17 -8.17 16.17
C ILE A 293 -1.82 -8.86 15.91
N ASP A 294 -1.23 -9.48 16.91
CA ASP A 294 0.08 -10.11 16.85
C ASP A 294 0.03 -11.65 16.71
N ASN A 295 -1.14 -12.25 17.00
CA ASN A 295 -1.39 -13.69 16.96
C ASN A 295 -2.03 -14.17 15.64
N ALA A 296 -2.03 -13.36 14.58
CA ALA A 296 -2.58 -13.75 13.29
C ALA A 296 -1.74 -14.86 12.64
N ILE A 297 -2.39 -15.93 12.16
CA ILE A 297 -1.76 -17.02 11.39
C ILE A 297 -1.25 -16.48 10.06
N ILE A 298 -2.01 -15.59 9.43
CA ILE A 298 -1.63 -14.87 8.22
C ILE A 298 -1.86 -13.39 8.47
N PHE A 299 -0.81 -12.59 8.28
CA PHE A 299 -0.87 -11.14 8.34
C PHE A 299 -0.49 -10.57 6.96
N PHE A 300 -1.49 -10.40 6.09
CA PHE A 300 -1.31 -9.84 4.77
C PHE A 300 -1.48 -8.32 4.83
N HIS A 301 -0.36 -7.64 4.93
CA HIS A 301 -0.29 -6.21 5.15
C HIS A 301 0.48 -5.53 4.03
N GLU A 302 -0.17 -4.58 3.34
CA GLU A 302 0.38 -3.83 2.21
C GLU A 302 0.12 -2.33 2.39
N PRO A 303 0.98 -1.61 3.13
CA PRO A 303 0.75 -0.19 3.42
C PRO A 303 0.81 0.73 2.20
N TYR A 304 1.12 0.17 1.04
CA TYR A 304 1.17 0.89 -0.24
C TYR A 304 -0.01 0.55 -1.17
N ALA A 305 -0.86 -0.38 -0.79
CA ALA A 305 -2.13 -0.60 -1.47
C ALA A 305 -3.05 0.61 -1.25
N SER A 306 -3.84 0.96 -2.25
CA SER A 306 -4.75 2.11 -2.14
C SER A 306 -5.92 1.82 -1.20
N SER A 307 -6.27 0.54 -1.04
CA SER A 307 -7.39 0.09 -0.20
C SER A 307 -7.28 -1.41 0.12
N ALA A 308 -7.94 -1.84 1.19
CA ALA A 308 -8.10 -3.26 1.51
C ALA A 308 -8.96 -3.97 0.44
N SER A 309 -9.94 -3.28 -0.13
CA SER A 309 -10.75 -3.79 -1.25
C SER A 309 -9.91 -4.09 -2.49
N GLU A 310 -8.90 -3.27 -2.82
CA GLU A 310 -7.95 -3.55 -3.90
C GLU A 310 -7.18 -4.85 -3.63
N MET A 311 -6.64 -5.00 -2.42
CA MET A 311 -5.92 -6.21 -2.02
C MET A 311 -6.80 -7.45 -2.14
N VAL A 312 -8.04 -7.35 -1.67
CA VAL A 312 -9.01 -8.46 -1.74
C VAL A 312 -9.42 -8.77 -3.19
N ALA A 313 -9.60 -7.75 -4.04
CA ALA A 313 -9.92 -7.95 -5.46
C ALA A 313 -8.81 -8.73 -6.20
N GLU A 314 -7.54 -8.55 -5.81
CA GLU A 314 -6.44 -9.38 -6.31
C GLU A 314 -6.48 -10.82 -5.76
N LEU A 315 -6.78 -11.01 -4.47
CA LEU A 315 -6.86 -12.33 -3.84
C LEU A 315 -7.99 -13.18 -4.43
N VAL A 316 -9.16 -12.58 -4.64
CA VAL A 316 -10.39 -13.27 -5.11
C VAL A 316 -10.19 -13.97 -6.45
N GLN A 317 -9.31 -13.46 -7.31
CA GLN A 317 -8.97 -14.07 -8.61
C GLN A 317 -8.36 -15.48 -8.46
N TYR A 318 -7.79 -15.79 -7.30
CA TYR A 318 -7.09 -17.05 -7.03
C TYR A 318 -7.84 -18.01 -6.09
N PHE A 319 -8.98 -17.58 -5.52
CA PHE A 319 -9.87 -18.48 -4.80
C PHE A 319 -10.64 -19.37 -5.77
N LYS A 320 -10.13 -20.55 -6.05
CA LYS A 320 -10.62 -21.59 -6.99
C LYS A 320 -10.96 -21.12 -8.41
N GLU A 321 -10.34 -21.74 -9.38
CA GLU A 321 -10.70 -21.74 -10.80
C GLU A 321 -12.12 -22.31 -10.97
N GLY A 322 -13.13 -21.50 -10.94
CA GLY A 322 -14.50 -21.92 -11.21
C GLY A 322 -15.56 -20.90 -10.84
N LYS A 323 -15.86 -19.98 -11.76
CA LYS A 323 -17.11 -19.21 -11.85
C LYS A 323 -17.43 -18.25 -10.70
N LEU A 324 -16.53 -17.34 -10.37
CA LEU A 324 -16.91 -16.10 -9.73
C LEU A 324 -17.58 -15.20 -10.77
N ARG A 325 -18.90 -15.04 -10.71
CA ARG A 325 -19.59 -13.91 -11.33
C ARG A 325 -19.45 -12.73 -10.36
N ILE A 326 -18.44 -11.92 -10.56
CA ILE A 326 -18.37 -10.60 -9.93
C ILE A 326 -19.37 -9.74 -10.71
N SER A 327 -20.46 -9.34 -10.08
CA SER A 327 -21.31 -8.28 -10.63
C SER A 327 -20.48 -6.99 -10.58
N VAL A 328 -20.06 -6.51 -11.76
CA VAL A 328 -19.46 -5.20 -11.89
C VAL A 328 -20.62 -4.22 -11.99
N SER A 329 -20.87 -3.48 -10.93
CA SER A 329 -21.74 -2.29 -10.93
C SER A 329 -20.89 -1.05 -10.82
#